data_8a974a48e8e7cf6b787aebf1d7681a62
#
_entry.id   8a974a48e8e7cf6b787aebf1d7681a62
#
_cell.length_a   1.000
_cell.length_b   1.000
_cell.length_c   1.000
_cell.angle_alpha   90.00
_cell.angle_beta   90.00
_cell.angle_gamma   90.00
#
_symmetry.space_group_name_H-M   'P 1'
#
loop_
_entity.id
_entity.type
_entity.pdbx_description
1 polymer ?
#
loop_
_entity_poly.entity_id
_entity_poly.type
_entity_poly.pdbx_seq_one_letter_code
_entity_poly.pdbx_strand_id
1 'polypeptide(L)'
;MSRKPPKKSDMGKSWMKPRRDSRQMISPEYHLIVSEGTKTEPTYFEKIKETIDAKYRDRIHLDISGKGDNTVNLFNRAVKDVARSNNVYKHVWLVFDKDDFPAENFDHTVELCEAESTEETRYHPIWSNQCIELWFLLHFMFLQSDLHRDEYWPKLTECLKSRNLGIYYKNRTDMFDVLRPYMDDAIRNAKMLEEINTGRTPSKSAPGTMVHYLIRTLKPYL
;
A
#
# COMPACT_ATOMS: atom_id res chain seq x y z
N MET A 1 -25.39 -18.52 42.51
CA MET A 1 -25.09 -19.88 43.05
C MET A 1 -23.65 -19.89 43.54
N SER A 2 -23.43 -20.07 44.84
CA SER A 2 -22.09 -20.14 45.43
C SER A 2 -21.45 -21.49 45.06
N ARG A 3 -20.35 -21.45 44.30
CA ARG A 3 -19.57 -22.65 43.97
C ARG A 3 -18.78 -23.10 45.18
N LYS A 4 -19.02 -24.35 45.65
CA LYS A 4 -18.22 -24.92 46.74
C LYS A 4 -16.73 -24.93 46.35
N PRO A 5 -15.83 -24.65 47.30
CA PRO A 5 -14.38 -24.71 47.03
C PRO A 5 -13.96 -26.15 46.69
N PRO A 6 -12.94 -26.33 45.86
CA PRO A 6 -12.46 -27.65 45.43
C PRO A 6 -11.94 -28.45 46.62
N LYS A 7 -12.14 -29.77 46.59
CA LYS A 7 -11.64 -30.70 47.63
C LYS A 7 -10.11 -30.82 47.56
N LYS A 8 -9.42 -31.03 48.67
CA LYS A 8 -7.96 -31.25 48.72
C LYS A 8 -7.48 -32.34 47.73
N SER A 9 -8.31 -33.41 47.52
CA SER A 9 -8.03 -34.49 46.59
C SER A 9 -8.04 -34.08 45.10
N ASP A 10 -8.54 -32.89 44.77
CA ASP A 10 -8.64 -32.40 43.40
C ASP A 10 -7.48 -31.44 43.07
N MET A 11 -6.73 -31.01 44.06
CA MET A 11 -5.58 -30.13 43.88
C MET A 11 -4.47 -30.86 43.10
N GLY A 12 -4.07 -30.28 41.99
CA GLY A 12 -3.05 -30.82 41.08
C GLY A 12 -3.57 -31.63 39.91
N LYS A 13 -4.89 -31.92 39.80
CA LYS A 13 -5.45 -32.59 38.65
C LYS A 13 -5.37 -31.69 37.41
N SER A 14 -5.23 -32.29 36.23
CA SER A 14 -5.02 -31.58 34.94
C SER A 14 -6.13 -30.57 34.60
N TRP A 15 -7.38 -30.82 35.05
CA TRP A 15 -8.53 -29.93 34.83
C TRP A 15 -8.54 -28.70 35.78
N MET A 16 -7.74 -28.74 36.89
CA MET A 16 -7.56 -27.59 37.78
C MET A 16 -6.40 -26.66 37.37
N LYS A 17 -5.53 -27.12 36.49
CA LYS A 17 -4.52 -26.21 35.92
C LYS A 17 -5.27 -25.15 35.14
N PRO A 18 -5.03 -23.84 35.42
CA PRO A 18 -5.59 -22.81 34.56
C PRO A 18 -5.19 -23.16 33.12
N ARG A 19 -6.14 -23.29 32.22
CA ARG A 19 -5.82 -23.34 30.80
C ARG A 19 -4.95 -22.13 30.58
N ARG A 20 -3.67 -22.33 30.32
CA ARG A 20 -2.83 -21.31 29.73
C ARG A 20 -3.45 -21.04 28.37
N ASP A 21 -4.35 -20.08 28.31
CA ASP A 21 -4.74 -19.45 27.08
C ASP A 21 -3.52 -18.65 26.61
N SER A 22 -2.56 -19.40 26.08
CA SER A 22 -1.37 -18.85 25.44
C SER A 22 -1.67 -18.32 24.04
N ARG A 23 -2.92 -18.01 23.74
CA ARG A 23 -3.25 -17.13 22.66
C ARG A 23 -2.74 -15.75 23.07
N GLN A 24 -1.47 -15.47 22.77
CA GLN A 24 -1.04 -14.09 22.63
C GLN A 24 -2.07 -13.47 21.67
N MET A 25 -2.89 -12.56 22.19
CA MET A 25 -3.69 -11.70 21.32
C MET A 25 -2.67 -10.84 20.57
N ILE A 26 -2.30 -11.31 19.36
CA ILE A 26 -1.51 -10.52 18.45
C ILE A 26 -2.45 -9.40 18.01
N SER A 27 -2.16 -8.18 18.44
CA SER A 27 -2.85 -7.00 17.92
C SER A 27 -2.57 -6.91 16.42
N PRO A 28 -3.56 -6.72 15.56
CA PRO A 28 -3.31 -6.53 14.14
C PRO A 28 -2.42 -5.31 13.92
N GLU A 29 -1.59 -5.36 12.90
CA GLU A 29 -0.79 -4.23 12.45
C GLU A 29 -1.67 -3.30 11.61
N TYR A 30 -1.75 -2.03 11.99
CA TYR A 30 -2.57 -1.04 11.29
C TYR A 30 -1.75 -0.28 10.27
N HIS A 31 -2.24 -0.25 9.04
CA HIS A 31 -1.70 0.52 7.92
C HIS A 31 -2.73 1.52 7.42
N LEU A 32 -2.31 2.74 7.16
CA LEU A 32 -3.12 3.76 6.50
C LEU A 32 -2.57 4.02 5.10
N ILE A 33 -3.40 3.92 4.09
CA ILE A 33 -3.08 4.29 2.71
C ILE A 33 -3.86 5.56 2.37
N VAL A 34 -3.15 6.65 2.12
CA VAL A 34 -3.73 7.93 1.72
C VAL A 34 -3.31 8.20 0.28
N SER A 35 -4.26 8.31 -0.64
CA SER A 35 -3.98 8.55 -2.05
C SER A 35 -4.46 9.92 -2.51
N GLU A 36 -3.71 10.52 -3.42
CA GLU A 36 -4.07 11.75 -4.10
C GLU A 36 -5.33 11.56 -4.95
N GLY A 37 -5.36 10.49 -5.74
CA GLY A 37 -6.51 10.15 -6.57
C GLY A 37 -7.74 9.76 -5.74
N THR A 38 -8.92 10.07 -6.27
CA THR A 38 -10.20 9.75 -5.63
C THR A 38 -10.81 8.44 -6.13
N LYS A 39 -10.23 7.83 -7.17
CA LYS A 39 -10.82 6.69 -7.87
C LYS A 39 -9.82 5.58 -8.18
N THR A 40 -8.85 5.79 -9.06
CA THR A 40 -7.97 4.72 -9.58
C THR A 40 -7.19 4.05 -8.46
N GLU A 41 -6.44 4.81 -7.66
CA GLU A 41 -5.62 4.32 -6.57
C GLU A 41 -6.49 3.72 -5.45
N PRO A 42 -7.54 4.43 -4.93
CA PRO A 42 -8.40 3.83 -3.92
C PRO A 42 -9.04 2.53 -4.40
N THR A 43 -9.54 2.48 -5.63
CA THR A 43 -10.17 1.27 -6.17
C THR A 43 -9.20 0.09 -6.22
N TYR A 44 -7.95 0.34 -6.62
CA TYR A 44 -6.90 -0.69 -6.65
C TYR A 44 -6.55 -1.20 -5.24
N PHE A 45 -6.36 -0.29 -4.28
CA PHE A 45 -6.01 -0.66 -2.91
C PHE A 45 -7.18 -1.24 -2.11
N GLU A 46 -8.42 -0.81 -2.36
CA GLU A 46 -9.61 -1.43 -1.74
C GLU A 46 -9.73 -2.91 -2.15
N LYS A 47 -9.37 -3.26 -3.38
CA LYS A 47 -9.37 -4.65 -3.81
C LYS A 47 -8.30 -5.49 -3.12
N ILE A 48 -7.14 -4.91 -2.85
CA ILE A 48 -6.09 -5.50 -2.01
C ILE A 48 -6.62 -5.71 -0.59
N LYS A 49 -7.26 -4.68 0.00
CA LYS A 49 -7.87 -4.76 1.33
C LYS A 49 -8.90 -5.88 1.42
N GLU A 50 -9.85 -5.97 0.48
CA GLU A 50 -10.82 -7.05 0.43
C GLU A 50 -10.16 -8.44 0.44
N THR A 51 -9.07 -8.60 -0.31
CA THR A 51 -8.30 -9.85 -0.37
C THR A 51 -7.65 -10.19 0.97
N ILE A 52 -7.07 -9.20 1.64
CA ILE A 52 -6.42 -9.34 2.95
C ILE A 52 -7.46 -9.63 4.03
N ASP A 53 -8.55 -8.86 4.07
CA ASP A 53 -9.61 -8.98 5.08
C ASP A 53 -10.29 -10.36 5.05
N ALA A 54 -10.32 -11.01 3.89
CA ALA A 54 -10.89 -12.34 3.74
C ALA A 54 -10.16 -13.42 4.56
N LYS A 55 -8.85 -13.22 4.87
CA LYS A 55 -8.01 -14.26 5.49
C LYS A 55 -7.16 -13.78 6.66
N TYR A 56 -6.80 -12.50 6.70
CA TYR A 56 -5.76 -11.98 7.58
C TYR A 56 -6.19 -10.76 8.42
N ARG A 57 -7.50 -10.54 8.55
CA ARG A 57 -8.08 -9.42 9.30
C ARG A 57 -7.62 -9.34 10.77
N ASP A 58 -7.23 -10.46 11.34
CA ASP A 58 -6.68 -10.55 12.70
C ASP A 58 -5.18 -10.25 12.79
N ARG A 59 -4.50 -10.05 11.66
CA ARG A 59 -3.06 -9.80 11.59
C ARG A 59 -2.69 -8.44 11.05
N ILE A 60 -3.45 -7.96 10.07
CA ILE A 60 -3.21 -6.68 9.40
C ILE A 60 -4.54 -6.01 9.07
N HIS A 61 -4.60 -4.70 9.26
CA HIS A 61 -5.75 -3.89 8.95
C HIS A 61 -5.35 -2.72 8.06
N LEU A 62 -6.04 -2.55 6.93
CA LEU A 62 -5.81 -1.45 6.00
C LEU A 62 -6.95 -0.45 6.07
N ASP A 63 -6.61 0.81 6.33
CA ASP A 63 -7.51 1.94 6.13
C ASP A 63 -7.10 2.68 4.85
N ILE A 64 -8.07 3.02 4.00
CA ILE A 64 -7.84 3.64 2.70
C ILE A 64 -8.58 4.97 2.63
N SER A 65 -7.89 6.02 2.21
CA SER A 65 -8.42 7.38 2.11
C SER A 65 -7.97 8.03 0.80
N GLY A 66 -8.88 8.22 -0.15
CA GLY A 66 -8.64 8.93 -1.41
C GLY A 66 -9.46 10.22 -1.46
N LYS A 67 -8.81 11.39 -1.53
CA LYS A 67 -9.53 12.65 -1.31
C LYS A 67 -9.20 13.82 -2.23
N GLY A 68 -8.42 13.64 -3.27
CA GLY A 68 -8.20 14.67 -4.30
C GLY A 68 -7.42 15.91 -3.82
N ASP A 69 -6.49 15.73 -2.89
CA ASP A 69 -5.59 16.79 -2.43
C ASP A 69 -4.28 16.78 -3.23
N ASN A 70 -3.60 17.92 -3.35
CA ASN A 70 -2.26 17.96 -3.90
C ASN A 70 -1.22 17.36 -2.93
N THR A 71 0.00 17.08 -3.42
CA THR A 71 1.05 16.34 -2.71
C THR A 71 1.32 16.79 -1.27
N VAL A 72 1.57 18.07 -1.01
CA VAL A 72 1.85 18.60 0.34
C VAL A 72 0.59 18.58 1.22
N ASN A 73 -0.58 18.89 0.64
CA ASN A 73 -1.83 18.82 1.38
C ASN A 73 -2.20 17.38 1.73
N LEU A 74 -1.87 16.42 0.85
CA LEU A 74 -2.02 15.00 1.12
C LEU A 74 -1.24 14.58 2.37
N PHE A 75 0.04 15.01 2.47
CA PHE A 75 0.86 14.76 3.66
C PHE A 75 0.22 15.35 4.91
N ASN A 76 -0.10 16.65 4.90
CA ASN A 76 -0.71 17.33 6.05
C ASN A 76 -2.01 16.65 6.50
N ARG A 77 -2.74 16.09 5.56
CA ARG A 77 -3.96 15.35 5.83
C ARG A 77 -3.67 14.01 6.47
N ALA A 78 -2.72 13.24 5.94
CA ALA A 78 -2.32 11.98 6.52
C ALA A 78 -1.92 12.14 7.99
N VAL A 79 -1.13 13.16 8.33
CA VAL A 79 -0.75 13.50 9.71
C VAL A 79 -1.99 13.79 10.58
N LYS A 80 -2.96 14.58 10.05
CA LYS A 80 -4.21 14.87 10.78
C LYS A 80 -5.08 13.62 10.96
N ASP A 81 -5.17 12.76 9.96
CA ASP A 81 -5.97 11.54 10.03
C ASP A 81 -5.36 10.55 11.05
N VAL A 82 -4.03 10.41 11.09
CA VAL A 82 -3.31 9.65 12.13
C VAL A 82 -3.59 10.21 13.52
N ALA A 83 -3.44 11.53 13.71
CA ALA A 83 -3.65 12.18 15.01
C ALA A 83 -5.11 12.09 15.53
N ARG A 84 -6.09 11.93 14.64
CA ARG A 84 -7.51 11.78 14.99
C ARG A 84 -7.95 10.34 15.18
N SER A 85 -7.15 9.40 14.73
CA SER A 85 -7.48 7.98 14.81
C SER A 85 -7.32 7.44 16.23
N ASN A 86 -8.16 6.49 16.59
CA ASN A 86 -7.97 5.68 17.80
C ASN A 86 -6.99 4.50 17.55
N ASN A 87 -6.64 4.23 16.29
CA ASN A 87 -5.70 3.19 15.92
C ASN A 87 -4.27 3.76 15.85
N VAL A 88 -3.30 3.02 16.32
CA VAL A 88 -1.88 3.34 16.15
C VAL A 88 -1.44 2.74 14.82
N TYR A 89 -1.26 3.58 13.81
CA TYR A 89 -0.77 3.13 12.51
C TYR A 89 0.74 2.94 12.55
N LYS A 90 1.18 1.73 12.27
CA LYS A 90 2.61 1.44 12.12
C LYS A 90 3.17 1.95 10.81
N HIS A 91 2.37 1.90 9.75
CA HIS A 91 2.75 2.36 8.42
C HIS A 91 1.67 3.29 7.84
N VAL A 92 2.10 4.44 7.37
CA VAL A 92 1.29 5.42 6.64
C VAL A 92 1.88 5.55 5.23
N TRP A 93 1.12 5.18 4.23
CA TRP A 93 1.53 5.12 2.83
C TRP A 93 0.89 6.28 2.08
N LEU A 94 1.69 7.24 1.64
CA LEU A 94 1.25 8.38 0.85
C LEU A 94 1.43 8.04 -0.63
N VAL A 95 0.34 7.81 -1.33
CA VAL A 95 0.34 7.44 -2.76
C VAL A 95 0.01 8.68 -3.57
N PHE A 96 0.96 9.14 -4.39
CA PHE A 96 0.81 10.35 -5.18
C PHE A 96 1.59 10.30 -6.49
N ASP A 97 1.11 11.05 -7.45
CA ASP A 97 1.63 11.10 -8.81
C ASP A 97 2.40 12.41 -9.04
N LYS A 98 3.45 12.35 -9.89
CA LYS A 98 4.19 13.56 -10.25
C LYS A 98 3.35 14.46 -11.16
N ASP A 99 2.63 13.87 -12.10
CA ASP A 99 1.85 14.60 -13.09
C ASP A 99 2.59 15.88 -13.58
N ASP A 100 1.84 16.99 -13.71
CA ASP A 100 2.35 18.30 -14.06
C ASP A 100 2.66 19.19 -12.84
N PHE A 101 2.68 18.62 -11.62
CA PHE A 101 2.97 19.39 -10.41
C PHE A 101 4.42 19.89 -10.36
N PRO A 102 4.67 21.04 -9.67
CA PRO A 102 6.01 21.55 -9.46
C PRO A 102 6.92 20.50 -8.82
N ALA A 103 8.13 20.35 -9.36
CA ALA A 103 9.12 19.39 -8.87
C ALA A 103 9.44 19.59 -7.38
N GLU A 104 9.53 20.84 -6.94
CA GLU A 104 9.82 21.21 -5.55
C GLU A 104 8.78 20.65 -4.56
N ASN A 105 7.49 20.78 -4.86
CA ASN A 105 6.43 20.25 -3.97
C ASN A 105 6.46 18.73 -3.91
N PHE A 106 6.77 18.08 -5.02
CA PHE A 106 6.89 16.64 -5.12
C PHE A 106 8.04 16.10 -4.28
N ASP A 107 9.24 16.66 -4.47
CA ASP A 107 10.44 16.27 -3.73
C ASP A 107 10.29 16.61 -2.23
N HIS A 108 9.75 17.81 -1.90
CA HIS A 108 9.50 18.22 -0.52
C HIS A 108 8.54 17.29 0.23
N THR A 109 7.53 16.72 -0.45
CA THR A 109 6.63 15.76 0.18
C THR A 109 7.37 14.49 0.63
N VAL A 110 8.39 14.06 -0.12
CA VAL A 110 9.24 12.93 0.28
C VAL A 110 10.03 13.27 1.54
N GLU A 111 10.64 14.46 1.60
CA GLU A 111 11.36 14.94 2.77
C GLU A 111 10.48 15.04 4.02
N LEU A 112 9.25 15.53 3.86
CA LEU A 112 8.27 15.61 4.95
C LEU A 112 7.93 14.22 5.51
N CYS A 113 7.76 13.21 4.66
CA CYS A 113 7.52 11.83 5.10
C CYS A 113 8.68 11.28 5.92
N GLU A 114 9.90 11.56 5.52
CA GLU A 114 11.10 11.14 6.25
C GLU A 114 11.20 11.83 7.61
N ALA A 115 10.98 13.15 7.64
CA ALA A 115 11.06 13.96 8.86
C ALA A 115 9.99 13.61 9.90
N GLU A 116 8.77 13.28 9.48
CA GLU A 116 7.66 12.93 10.37
C GLU A 116 7.74 11.48 10.89
N SER A 117 8.55 10.64 10.26
CA SER A 117 8.66 9.22 10.62
C SER A 117 9.28 9.03 12.00
N THR A 118 8.65 8.19 12.83
CA THR A 118 9.13 7.79 14.16
C THR A 118 9.37 6.27 14.24
N GLU A 119 9.75 5.74 15.40
CA GLU A 119 9.84 4.30 15.62
C GLU A 119 8.44 3.63 15.64
N GLU A 120 7.42 4.35 16.07
CA GLU A 120 6.05 3.84 16.21
C GLU A 120 5.27 3.95 14.89
N THR A 121 5.45 5.06 14.14
CA THR A 121 4.72 5.35 12.90
C THR A 121 5.70 5.75 11.80
N ARG A 122 5.70 5.00 10.71
CA ARG A 122 6.53 5.26 9.52
C ARG A 122 5.69 5.82 8.39
N TYR A 123 6.05 6.99 7.89
CA TYR A 123 5.47 7.61 6.70
C TYR A 123 6.27 7.22 5.47
N HIS A 124 5.61 6.62 4.48
CA HIS A 124 6.25 6.13 3.27
C HIS A 124 5.76 6.91 2.06
N PRO A 125 6.64 7.65 1.36
CA PRO A 125 6.30 8.32 0.12
C PRO A 125 6.23 7.29 -1.02
N ILE A 126 5.04 6.99 -1.49
CA ILE A 126 4.76 6.02 -2.55
C ILE A 126 4.39 6.79 -3.82
N TRP A 127 5.39 7.38 -4.41
CA TRP A 127 5.20 8.20 -5.60
C TRP A 127 5.32 7.41 -6.90
N SER A 128 4.70 7.92 -7.98
CA SER A 128 4.90 7.50 -9.36
C SER A 128 5.22 8.70 -10.25
N ASN A 129 6.24 8.58 -11.08
CA ASN A 129 6.60 9.59 -12.06
C ASN A 129 6.41 9.00 -13.49
N GLN A 130 5.36 9.36 -14.20
CA GLN A 130 4.41 10.45 -13.94
C GLN A 130 3.14 10.04 -13.16
N CYS A 131 2.62 8.80 -13.34
CA CYS A 131 1.34 8.38 -12.79
C CYS A 131 1.33 6.88 -12.43
N ILE A 132 0.34 6.47 -11.64
CA ILE A 132 0.19 5.08 -11.17
C ILE A 132 0.07 4.06 -12.31
N GLU A 133 -0.36 4.47 -13.49
CA GLU A 133 -0.44 3.58 -14.66
C GLU A 133 0.94 3.03 -15.08
N LEU A 134 2.04 3.72 -14.72
CA LEU A 134 3.38 3.14 -14.84
C LEU A 134 3.47 1.83 -14.06
N TRP A 135 3.03 1.82 -12.79
CA TRP A 135 3.01 0.60 -11.99
C TRP A 135 2.21 -0.52 -12.66
N PHE A 136 1.04 -0.20 -13.22
CA PHE A 136 0.22 -1.19 -13.93
C PHE A 136 0.93 -1.74 -15.16
N LEU A 137 1.62 -0.89 -15.92
CA LEU A 137 2.35 -1.30 -17.12
C LEU A 137 3.54 -2.20 -16.81
N LEU A 138 4.23 -1.96 -15.68
CA LEU A 138 5.38 -2.75 -15.26
C LEU A 138 5.04 -4.23 -14.97
N HIS A 139 3.77 -4.58 -14.81
CA HIS A 139 3.33 -5.98 -14.73
C HIS A 139 3.52 -6.74 -16.05
N PHE A 140 3.56 -6.02 -17.17
CA PHE A 140 3.58 -6.62 -18.49
C PHE A 140 4.88 -6.41 -19.26
N MET A 141 5.60 -5.34 -18.96
CA MET A 141 6.84 -4.97 -19.65
C MET A 141 7.74 -4.10 -18.80
N PHE A 142 9.03 -4.18 -19.05
CA PHE A 142 10.00 -3.22 -18.53
C PHE A 142 10.02 -1.97 -19.42
N LEU A 143 9.77 -0.81 -18.84
CA LEU A 143 9.70 0.47 -19.54
C LEU A 143 10.80 1.40 -19.03
N GLN A 144 11.72 1.81 -19.91
CA GLN A 144 12.79 2.76 -19.59
C GLN A 144 12.57 4.16 -20.18
N SER A 145 11.63 4.29 -21.11
CA SER A 145 11.37 5.57 -21.76
C SER A 145 10.53 6.45 -20.84
N ASP A 146 10.96 7.68 -20.67
CA ASP A 146 10.15 8.73 -20.04
C ASP A 146 9.02 9.09 -21.01
N LEU A 147 7.82 8.68 -20.66
CA LEU A 147 6.61 8.87 -21.45
C LEU A 147 5.71 9.88 -20.77
N HIS A 148 5.01 10.70 -21.55
CA HIS A 148 3.92 11.49 -21.03
C HIS A 148 2.76 10.60 -20.57
N ARG A 149 2.02 11.02 -19.55
CA ARG A 149 0.91 10.25 -18.93
C ARG A 149 -0.12 9.75 -19.97
N ASP A 150 -0.38 10.50 -21.02
CA ASP A 150 -1.34 10.12 -22.06
C ASP A 150 -0.90 8.91 -22.88
N GLU A 151 0.38 8.57 -22.89
CA GLU A 151 0.92 7.42 -23.61
C GLU A 151 0.80 6.10 -22.82
N TYR A 152 0.62 6.16 -21.50
CA TYR A 152 0.47 4.95 -20.67
C TYR A 152 -0.80 4.19 -20.97
N TRP A 153 -1.93 4.88 -21.17
CA TRP A 153 -3.23 4.24 -21.39
C TRP A 153 -3.31 3.41 -22.67
N PRO A 154 -2.90 3.92 -23.83
CA PRO A 154 -2.84 3.11 -25.05
C PRO A 154 -1.94 1.88 -24.90
N LYS A 155 -0.73 2.05 -24.32
CA LYS A 155 0.22 0.94 -24.09
C LYS A 155 -0.36 -0.11 -23.15
N LEU A 156 -0.98 0.32 -22.04
CA LEU A 156 -1.62 -0.59 -21.11
C LEU A 156 -2.78 -1.35 -21.74
N THR A 157 -3.59 -0.66 -22.57
CA THR A 157 -4.66 -1.30 -23.36
C THR A 157 -4.11 -2.35 -24.32
N GLU A 158 -3.00 -2.06 -25.01
CA GLU A 158 -2.34 -3.00 -25.92
C GLU A 158 -1.84 -4.25 -25.16
N CYS A 159 -1.17 -4.04 -24.02
CA CYS A 159 -0.70 -5.13 -23.15
C CYS A 159 -1.85 -6.02 -22.65
N LEU A 160 -2.98 -5.43 -22.26
CA LEU A 160 -4.16 -6.14 -21.81
C LEU A 160 -4.81 -6.93 -22.95
N LYS A 161 -4.99 -6.30 -24.13
CA LYS A 161 -5.58 -6.95 -25.30
C LYS A 161 -4.76 -8.15 -25.77
N SER A 162 -3.43 -8.03 -25.81
CA SER A 162 -2.53 -9.12 -26.24
C SER A 162 -2.61 -10.37 -25.34
N ARG A 163 -3.17 -10.22 -24.13
CA ARG A 163 -3.37 -11.29 -23.14
C ARG A 163 -4.84 -11.68 -22.95
N ASN A 164 -5.75 -11.16 -23.77
CA ASN A 164 -7.19 -11.33 -23.63
C ASN A 164 -7.77 -10.86 -22.27
N LEU A 165 -7.16 -9.83 -21.68
CA LEU A 165 -7.55 -9.25 -20.40
C LEU A 165 -8.43 -8.00 -20.55
N GLY A 166 -8.91 -7.70 -21.74
CA GLY A 166 -9.78 -6.56 -22.05
C GLY A 166 -9.01 -5.29 -22.42
N ILE A 167 -9.56 -4.14 -22.04
CA ILE A 167 -8.99 -2.81 -22.28
C ILE A 167 -8.80 -2.06 -20.98
N TYR A 168 -7.87 -1.12 -20.93
CA TYR A 168 -7.75 -0.20 -19.83
C TYR A 168 -8.75 0.95 -19.96
N TYR A 169 -9.36 1.33 -18.85
CA TYR A 169 -10.09 2.57 -18.67
C TYR A 169 -9.92 3.03 -17.21
N LYS A 170 -9.94 4.34 -17.02
CA LYS A 170 -9.79 4.94 -15.69
C LYS A 170 -10.88 4.42 -14.74
N ASN A 171 -10.51 4.02 -13.53
CA ASN A 171 -11.39 3.43 -12.51
C ASN A 171 -11.89 1.99 -12.81
N ARG A 172 -11.17 1.24 -13.60
CA ARG A 172 -11.43 -0.18 -13.80
C ARG A 172 -11.26 -0.93 -12.46
N THR A 173 -12.35 -1.55 -12.00
CA THR A 173 -12.45 -2.09 -10.63
C THR A 173 -11.73 -3.43 -10.41
N ASP A 174 -11.47 -4.17 -11.47
CA ASP A 174 -10.81 -5.48 -11.45
C ASP A 174 -9.30 -5.41 -11.71
N MET A 175 -8.70 -4.20 -11.75
CA MET A 175 -7.28 -4.04 -12.10
C MET A 175 -6.36 -4.85 -11.20
N PHE A 176 -6.59 -4.89 -9.90
CA PHE A 176 -5.78 -5.71 -9.00
C PHE A 176 -5.84 -7.21 -9.36
N ASP A 177 -7.04 -7.75 -9.56
CA ASP A 177 -7.23 -9.18 -9.90
C ASP A 177 -6.55 -9.53 -11.23
N VAL A 178 -6.66 -8.64 -12.22
CA VAL A 178 -6.04 -8.78 -13.55
C VAL A 178 -4.51 -8.74 -13.47
N LEU A 179 -3.95 -7.85 -12.65
CA LEU A 179 -2.52 -7.63 -12.53
C LEU A 179 -1.83 -8.63 -11.59
N ARG A 180 -2.56 -9.16 -10.61
CA ARG A 180 -2.03 -10.03 -9.54
C ARG A 180 -1.14 -11.19 -10.04
N PRO A 181 -1.47 -11.91 -11.14
CA PRO A 181 -0.60 -12.98 -11.64
C PRO A 181 0.79 -12.52 -12.09
N TYR A 182 0.95 -11.23 -12.43
CA TYR A 182 2.18 -10.62 -12.94
C TYR A 182 2.91 -9.75 -11.91
N MET A 183 2.49 -9.80 -10.65
CA MET A 183 2.98 -8.91 -9.59
C MET A 183 4.50 -9.03 -9.35
N ASP A 184 5.08 -10.22 -9.47
CA ASP A 184 6.51 -10.41 -9.30
C ASP A 184 7.33 -9.74 -10.42
N ASP A 185 6.80 -9.72 -11.63
CA ASP A 185 7.40 -9.00 -12.74
C ASP A 185 7.37 -7.49 -12.49
N ALA A 186 6.23 -6.95 -12.02
CA ALA A 186 6.12 -5.53 -11.68
C ALA A 186 7.09 -5.12 -10.57
N ILE A 187 7.21 -5.90 -9.51
CA ILE A 187 8.16 -5.65 -8.42
C ILE A 187 9.60 -5.64 -8.95
N ARG A 188 9.97 -6.62 -9.76
CA ARG A 188 11.30 -6.70 -10.37
C ARG A 188 11.57 -5.49 -11.27
N ASN A 189 10.65 -5.16 -12.16
CA ASN A 189 10.78 -4.06 -13.11
C ASN A 189 10.86 -2.70 -12.40
N ALA A 190 10.05 -2.47 -11.35
CA ALA A 190 10.10 -1.26 -10.55
C ALA A 190 11.44 -1.09 -9.82
N LYS A 191 12.01 -2.17 -9.26
CA LYS A 191 13.34 -2.16 -8.65
C LYS A 191 14.44 -1.82 -9.65
N MET A 192 14.38 -2.38 -10.86
CA MET A 192 15.34 -2.05 -11.91
C MET A 192 15.28 -0.56 -12.27
N LEU A 193 14.08 0.04 -12.31
CA LEU A 193 13.94 1.49 -12.52
C LEU A 193 14.52 2.30 -11.36
N GLU A 194 14.31 1.86 -10.12
CA GLU A 194 14.90 2.49 -8.95
C GLU A 194 16.43 2.47 -9.01
N GLU A 195 17.03 1.33 -9.37
CA GLU A 195 18.48 1.18 -9.55
C GLU A 195 19.03 2.13 -10.64
N ILE A 196 18.35 2.24 -11.77
CA ILE A 196 18.70 3.15 -12.86
C ILE A 196 18.64 4.64 -12.42
N ASN A 197 17.69 4.95 -11.53
CA ASN A 197 17.46 6.30 -11.03
C ASN A 197 18.28 6.63 -9.76
N THR A 198 19.16 5.73 -9.31
CA THR A 198 19.98 5.94 -8.11
C THR A 198 20.71 7.30 -8.13
N GLY A 199 20.57 8.05 -7.04
CA GLY A 199 21.18 9.38 -6.88
C GLY A 199 20.45 10.53 -7.55
N ARG A 200 19.29 10.29 -8.15
CA ARG A 200 18.38 11.34 -8.66
C ARG A 200 17.33 11.68 -7.61
N THR A 201 16.84 12.91 -7.66
CA THR A 201 15.66 13.29 -6.87
C THR A 201 14.41 12.60 -7.44
N PRO A 202 13.36 12.39 -6.64
CA PRO A 202 12.12 11.75 -7.11
C PRO A 202 11.54 12.41 -8.36
N SER A 203 11.52 13.73 -8.43
CA SER A 203 11.02 14.48 -9.58
C SER A 203 11.82 14.29 -10.87
N LYS A 204 13.11 13.89 -10.76
CA LYS A 204 14.01 13.60 -11.89
C LYS A 204 14.10 12.11 -12.20
N SER A 205 13.39 11.26 -11.45
CA SER A 205 13.40 9.82 -11.58
C SER A 205 12.24 9.37 -12.48
N ALA A 206 12.32 9.66 -13.78
CA ALA A 206 11.34 9.28 -14.78
C ALA A 206 11.96 8.34 -15.84
N PRO A 207 11.29 7.19 -16.13
CA PRO A 207 10.17 6.62 -15.37
C PRO A 207 10.61 6.05 -14.03
N GLY A 208 9.74 6.15 -13.01
CA GLY A 208 10.01 5.61 -11.68
C GLY A 208 8.75 5.49 -10.83
N THR A 209 8.70 4.48 -9.96
CA THR A 209 7.58 4.29 -9.03
C THR A 209 8.01 3.55 -7.77
N MET A 210 7.49 3.98 -6.62
CA MET A 210 7.74 3.36 -5.31
C MET A 210 6.60 2.42 -4.86
N VAL A 211 5.58 2.20 -5.68
CA VAL A 211 4.43 1.33 -5.33
C VAL A 211 4.88 -0.07 -4.95
N HIS A 212 5.99 -0.55 -5.51
CA HIS A 212 6.52 -1.88 -5.20
C HIS A 212 6.91 -2.04 -3.71
N TYR A 213 7.25 -0.99 -2.97
CA TYR A 213 7.53 -1.06 -1.53
C TYR A 213 6.27 -1.41 -0.73
N LEU A 214 5.16 -0.71 -1.01
CA LEU A 214 3.87 -1.00 -0.41
C LEU A 214 3.42 -2.44 -0.73
N ILE A 215 3.48 -2.81 -2.00
CA ILE A 215 3.07 -4.15 -2.45
C ILE A 215 3.95 -5.26 -1.83
N ARG A 216 5.25 -5.07 -1.74
CA ARG A 216 6.15 -6.04 -1.09
C ARG A 216 5.81 -6.24 0.39
N THR A 217 5.44 -5.18 1.08
CA THR A 217 5.03 -5.25 2.49
C THR A 217 3.72 -6.02 2.64
N LEU A 218 2.76 -5.81 1.73
CA LEU A 218 1.46 -6.49 1.77
C LEU A 218 1.49 -7.91 1.18
N LYS A 219 2.49 -8.25 0.35
CA LYS A 219 2.57 -9.52 -0.39
C LYS A 219 2.41 -10.79 0.47
N PRO A 220 2.92 -10.87 1.71
CA PRO A 220 2.71 -12.05 2.57
C PRO A 220 1.24 -12.32 2.91
N TYR A 221 0.36 -11.37 2.67
CA TYR A 221 -1.07 -11.43 2.97
C TYR A 221 -1.96 -11.52 1.71
N LEU A 222 -1.39 -11.59 0.49
CA LEU A 222 -2.11 -11.61 -0.79
C LEU A 222 -2.33 -13.00 -1.39
#